data_3609b8268741d207370d26b55d0caf08
#
_entry.id   3609b8268741d207370d26b55d0caf08
#
_cell.length_a   1.000
_cell.length_b   1.000
_cell.length_c   1.000
_cell.angle_alpha   90.00
_cell.angle_beta   90.00
_cell.angle_gamma   90.00
#
_symmetry.space_group_name_H-M   'P 1'
#
loop_
_entity.id
_entity.type
_entity.pdbx_description
1 polymer ?
#
loop_
_entity_poly.entity_id
_entity_poly.type
_entity_poly.pdbx_seq_one_letter_code
_entity_poly.pdbx_strand_id
1 'polypeptide(L)'
;MRILGINCMNHDAAMAVVEYQGGVGRILWAAHSERYSKVKNDHYLNWGIVNEANKYGPFNKVVYYEKPLLKKTRQFYAGQYSEALAQSEMPQWHLDKFHIKIDEYVLHHDSHAAAGYFTSPFREATILTVDAIGEWDTVSISTARGRNIERKETIRYPHSLGILYSAFTHRCGLKPAEEEYILMGMAAYGEPKYKQNIYEDFVEQSPFRLKKNLHRGLGDWHPEADVMDLAASIQAVTEECLADLWHRASRYGSRNLVYAGGVALNCAANRVLANMELFDNIWIIPNPGDAGSSLGCIAAHEKRFIDWQHPFLGHNIDGEYPVDALIKELKENKMVGVASGKAEFGPRALGNRSLLADPRGPEIKDLVNSIKKRQKFRPFAPAILEEDVNEYFDLPKGVINTPYMQYTAACTHGKTFPAIIHHDHTSRVQTVRKTDNPGFHALLTEWKKQTGCPILLNTSLNIKGQPIVNDREDGKAFTNKYGVKVLG
;
A
#
# COMPACT_ATOMS: atom_id res chain seq x y z
N MET A 1 -16.25 20.85 -11.63
CA MET A 1 -14.81 21.23 -11.62
C MET A 1 -14.00 19.98 -11.56
N ARG A 2 -13.07 19.77 -12.51
CA ARG A 2 -12.17 18.61 -12.54
C ARG A 2 -10.77 19.02 -12.16
N ILE A 3 -10.15 18.26 -11.26
CA ILE A 3 -8.82 18.53 -10.73
C ILE A 3 -7.94 17.31 -10.99
N LEU A 4 -6.75 17.58 -11.50
CA LEU A 4 -5.69 16.59 -11.68
C LEU A 4 -4.73 16.66 -10.51
N GLY A 5 -4.52 15.56 -9.82
CA GLY A 5 -3.50 15.40 -8.78
C GLY A 5 -2.34 14.58 -9.29
N ILE A 6 -1.13 15.03 -8.96
CA ILE A 6 0.12 14.43 -9.43
C ILE A 6 1.05 14.14 -8.26
N ASN A 7 1.58 12.93 -8.23
CA ASN A 7 2.74 12.50 -7.47
C ASN A 7 3.79 11.98 -8.45
N CYS A 8 5.00 12.51 -8.43
CA CYS A 8 6.14 11.96 -9.17
C CYS A 8 7.48 12.48 -8.63
N MET A 9 8.60 11.99 -9.18
CA MET A 9 9.97 12.33 -8.81
C MET A 9 10.38 11.87 -7.40
N ASN A 10 9.64 10.94 -6.86
CA ASN A 10 9.97 10.06 -5.76
C ASN A 10 9.61 8.64 -6.22
N HIS A 11 9.63 7.61 -5.37
CA HIS A 11 9.14 6.30 -5.83
C HIS A 11 7.61 6.34 -6.08
N ASP A 12 7.09 5.41 -6.92
CA ASP A 12 5.66 5.21 -7.17
C ASP A 12 4.91 6.43 -7.75
N ALA A 13 5.39 6.98 -8.86
CA ALA A 13 4.67 8.06 -9.53
C ALA A 13 3.23 7.65 -9.89
N ALA A 14 2.29 8.57 -9.67
CA ALA A 14 0.86 8.34 -9.85
C ALA A 14 0.12 9.61 -10.25
N MET A 15 -1.05 9.43 -10.86
CA MET A 15 -1.98 10.51 -11.19
C MET A 15 -3.40 10.13 -10.75
N ALA A 16 -4.19 11.13 -10.37
CA ALA A 16 -5.60 10.96 -10.04
C ALA A 16 -6.45 12.12 -10.59
N VAL A 17 -7.69 11.84 -10.95
CA VAL A 17 -8.65 12.84 -11.42
C VAL A 17 -9.90 12.78 -10.54
N VAL A 18 -10.24 13.90 -9.92
CA VAL A 18 -11.45 14.05 -9.11
C VAL A 18 -12.34 15.14 -9.72
N GLU A 19 -13.62 14.84 -9.84
CA GLU A 19 -14.64 15.79 -10.25
C GLU A 19 -15.48 16.24 -9.06
N TYR A 20 -15.56 17.54 -8.83
CA TYR A 20 -16.43 18.13 -7.82
C TYR A 20 -17.67 18.74 -8.50
N GLN A 21 -18.81 18.11 -8.23
CA GLN A 21 -20.16 18.63 -8.54
C GLN A 21 -20.90 18.82 -7.21
N GLY A 22 -20.93 20.06 -6.69
CA GLY A 22 -21.45 20.33 -5.35
C GLY A 22 -20.40 20.14 -4.25
N GLY A 23 -20.81 19.52 -3.11
CA GLY A 23 -20.01 19.45 -1.87
C GLY A 23 -19.02 18.30 -1.77
N VAL A 24 -19.19 17.21 -2.54
CA VAL A 24 -18.42 15.97 -2.47
C VAL A 24 -17.75 15.69 -3.81
N GLY A 25 -16.51 15.20 -3.77
CA GLY A 25 -15.76 14.81 -4.96
C GLY A 25 -16.05 13.38 -5.39
N ARG A 26 -16.09 13.13 -6.70
CA ARG A 26 -16.15 11.80 -7.30
C ARG A 26 -14.83 11.49 -7.96
N ILE A 27 -14.20 10.36 -7.64
CA ILE A 27 -13.00 9.91 -8.32
C ILE A 27 -13.40 9.39 -9.70
N LEU A 28 -12.88 10.02 -10.75
CA LEU A 28 -13.10 9.56 -12.12
C LEU A 28 -12.11 8.46 -12.50
N TRP A 29 -10.86 8.62 -12.07
CA TRP A 29 -9.76 7.74 -12.39
C TRP A 29 -8.57 8.00 -11.47
N ALA A 30 -7.75 6.95 -11.19
CA ALA A 30 -6.46 7.06 -10.54
C ALA A 30 -5.59 5.84 -10.91
N ALA A 31 -4.29 6.06 -11.18
CA ALA A 31 -3.38 4.98 -11.56
C ALA A 31 -1.93 5.27 -11.19
N HIS A 32 -1.12 4.20 -11.12
CA HIS A 32 0.33 4.24 -10.97
C HIS A 32 1.01 4.31 -12.33
N SER A 33 2.09 5.09 -12.43
CA SER A 33 2.90 5.24 -13.64
C SER A 33 3.52 3.91 -14.10
N GLU A 34 3.96 3.06 -13.15
CA GLU A 34 4.56 1.76 -13.41
C GLU A 34 3.70 0.85 -14.31
N ARG A 35 2.34 0.98 -14.21
CA ARG A 35 1.42 0.17 -15.00
C ARG A 35 1.52 0.46 -16.50
N TYR A 36 1.93 1.67 -16.86
CA TYR A 36 2.05 2.17 -18.24
C TYR A 36 3.48 2.13 -18.75
N SER A 37 4.47 2.48 -17.93
CA SER A 37 5.89 2.45 -18.32
C SER A 37 6.49 1.05 -18.35
N LYS A 38 5.88 0.09 -17.64
CA LYS A 38 6.41 -1.26 -17.38
C LYS A 38 7.71 -1.27 -16.56
N VAL A 39 8.03 -0.16 -15.92
CA VAL A 39 9.14 -0.02 -14.97
C VAL A 39 8.59 -0.10 -13.56
N LYS A 40 9.06 -1.08 -12.78
CA LYS A 40 8.58 -1.27 -11.39
C LYS A 40 8.96 -0.07 -10.52
N ASN A 41 7.98 0.42 -9.73
CA ASN A 41 8.10 1.60 -8.87
C ASN A 41 8.61 2.85 -9.63
N ASP A 42 8.13 3.06 -10.86
CA ASP A 42 8.57 4.17 -11.71
C ASP A 42 8.44 5.51 -10.98
N HIS A 43 9.54 6.24 -10.93
CA HIS A 43 9.63 7.55 -10.30
C HIS A 43 9.00 8.66 -11.15
N TYR A 44 8.82 8.40 -12.45
CA TYR A 44 8.46 9.42 -13.42
C TYR A 44 7.13 9.12 -14.09
N LEU A 45 6.49 10.19 -14.54
CA LEU A 45 5.34 10.03 -15.45
C LEU A 45 5.84 9.71 -16.87
N ASN A 46 4.98 9.05 -17.63
CA ASN A 46 5.20 8.72 -19.03
C ASN A 46 3.95 9.07 -19.86
N TRP A 47 4.09 9.10 -21.18
CA TRP A 47 2.99 9.44 -22.08
C TRP A 47 1.79 8.49 -21.96
N GLY A 48 2.00 7.23 -21.57
CA GLY A 48 0.90 6.28 -21.38
C GLY A 48 -0.08 6.73 -20.30
N ILE A 49 0.43 7.04 -19.10
CA ILE A 49 -0.43 7.48 -17.98
C ILE A 49 -1.00 8.89 -18.23
N VAL A 50 -0.22 9.79 -18.84
CA VAL A 50 -0.66 11.15 -19.15
C VAL A 50 -1.81 11.13 -20.18
N ASN A 51 -1.67 10.32 -21.24
CA ASN A 51 -2.73 10.18 -22.25
C ASN A 51 -4.00 9.55 -21.65
N GLU A 52 -3.86 8.61 -20.73
CA GLU A 52 -5.01 8.03 -20.04
C GLU A 52 -5.71 9.08 -19.16
N ALA A 53 -4.97 9.86 -18.39
CA ALA A 53 -5.51 10.95 -17.57
C ALA A 53 -6.24 12.00 -18.44
N ASN A 54 -5.68 12.35 -19.60
CA ASN A 54 -6.25 13.36 -20.52
C ASN A 54 -7.64 12.98 -21.07
N LYS A 55 -8.02 11.69 -21.06
CA LYS A 55 -9.38 11.27 -21.41
C LYS A 55 -10.45 11.85 -20.48
N TYR A 56 -10.04 12.26 -19.27
CA TYR A 56 -10.93 12.85 -18.25
C TYR A 56 -10.85 14.39 -18.21
N GLY A 57 -10.03 15.01 -19.07
CA GLY A 57 -9.91 16.47 -19.20
C GLY A 57 -11.14 17.13 -19.86
N PRO A 58 -11.14 18.46 -20.02
CA PRO A 58 -10.09 19.34 -19.53
C PRO A 58 -10.09 19.52 -18.02
N PHE A 59 -8.89 19.83 -17.46
CA PHE A 59 -8.71 20.06 -16.04
C PHE A 59 -8.80 21.55 -15.72
N ASN A 60 -9.51 21.87 -14.65
CA ASN A 60 -9.62 23.23 -14.14
C ASN A 60 -8.42 23.62 -13.27
N LYS A 61 -7.74 22.62 -12.71
CA LYS A 61 -6.58 22.80 -11.83
C LYS A 61 -5.70 21.56 -11.82
N VAL A 62 -4.39 21.76 -11.64
CA VAL A 62 -3.38 20.74 -11.42
C VAL A 62 -2.71 20.96 -10.07
N VAL A 63 -2.77 19.96 -9.20
CA VAL A 63 -2.22 20.01 -7.83
C VAL A 63 -1.11 18.99 -7.68
N TYR A 64 0.02 19.42 -7.10
CA TYR A 64 1.18 18.58 -6.85
C TYR A 64 1.32 18.26 -5.35
N TYR A 65 1.74 17.05 -5.01
CA TYR A 65 1.63 16.46 -3.68
C TYR A 65 2.68 16.90 -2.65
N GLU A 66 3.76 17.60 -3.04
CA GLU A 66 4.81 18.09 -2.13
C GLU A 66 5.28 19.49 -2.52
N LYS A 67 5.95 20.21 -1.60
CA LYS A 67 6.56 21.51 -1.83
C LYS A 67 8.04 21.35 -2.19
N PRO A 68 8.43 21.44 -3.46
CA PRO A 68 9.78 21.08 -3.92
C PRO A 68 10.88 21.95 -3.30
N LEU A 69 10.62 23.23 -3.04
CA LEU A 69 11.62 24.11 -2.40
C LEU A 69 11.94 23.68 -0.97
N LEU A 70 10.94 23.23 -0.20
CA LEU A 70 11.17 22.69 1.15
C LEU A 70 11.96 21.37 1.10
N LYS A 71 11.65 20.50 0.14
CA LYS A 71 12.44 19.27 -0.10
C LYS A 71 13.90 19.62 -0.41
N LYS A 72 14.15 20.58 -1.28
CA LYS A 72 15.51 21.05 -1.61
C LYS A 72 16.27 21.60 -0.40
N THR A 73 15.62 22.33 0.51
CA THR A 73 16.28 22.81 1.74
C THR A 73 16.71 21.63 2.62
N ARG A 74 15.90 20.57 2.74
CA ARG A 74 16.28 19.36 3.46
C ARG A 74 17.43 18.61 2.77
N GLN A 75 17.37 18.46 1.45
CA GLN A 75 18.45 17.82 0.67
C GLN A 75 19.78 18.57 0.86
N PHE A 76 19.75 19.90 0.83
CA PHE A 76 20.91 20.72 1.12
C PHE A 76 21.45 20.49 2.54
N TYR A 77 20.57 20.48 3.55
CA TYR A 77 20.94 20.19 4.93
C TYR A 77 21.51 18.78 5.10
N ALA A 78 21.03 17.80 4.33
CA ALA A 78 21.49 16.41 4.35
C ALA A 78 22.81 16.19 3.56
N GLY A 79 23.39 17.26 2.96
CA GLY A 79 24.62 17.17 2.16
C GLY A 79 24.41 16.62 0.74
N GLN A 80 23.16 16.59 0.27
CA GLN A 80 22.77 16.18 -1.09
C GLN A 80 22.76 17.43 -2.01
N TYR A 81 23.94 18.07 -2.17
CA TYR A 81 24.04 19.37 -2.85
C TYR A 81 23.72 19.31 -4.34
N SER A 82 24.09 18.23 -5.02
CA SER A 82 23.78 17.99 -6.43
C SER A 82 22.28 17.98 -6.69
N GLU A 83 21.54 17.22 -5.90
CA GLU A 83 20.09 17.08 -6.00
C GLU A 83 19.39 18.38 -5.57
N ALA A 84 19.89 19.02 -4.50
CA ALA A 84 19.32 20.26 -3.98
C ALA A 84 19.42 21.42 -5.01
N LEU A 85 20.49 21.49 -5.79
CA LEU A 85 20.74 22.57 -6.74
C LEU A 85 20.27 22.27 -8.17
N ALA A 86 20.05 21.00 -8.52
CA ALA A 86 19.65 20.60 -9.86
C ALA A 86 18.25 21.13 -10.22
N GLN A 87 18.14 21.84 -11.34
CA GLN A 87 16.86 22.29 -11.88
C GLN A 87 16.01 21.12 -12.38
N SER A 88 16.64 20.06 -12.88
CA SER A 88 15.99 18.82 -13.31
C SER A 88 15.24 18.10 -12.19
N GLU A 89 15.57 18.39 -10.92
CA GLU A 89 14.87 17.90 -9.74
C GLU A 89 13.63 18.76 -9.35
N MET A 90 13.24 19.70 -10.20
CA MET A 90 11.99 20.46 -10.03
C MET A 90 10.86 19.76 -10.78
N PRO A 91 9.70 19.50 -10.15
CA PRO A 91 8.57 18.81 -10.78
C PRO A 91 8.08 19.48 -12.07
N GLN A 92 8.03 20.81 -12.09
CA GLN A 92 7.59 21.54 -13.27
C GLN A 92 8.49 21.26 -14.48
N TRP A 93 9.82 21.19 -14.28
CA TRP A 93 10.76 20.87 -15.36
C TRP A 93 10.47 19.50 -16.00
N HIS A 94 10.12 18.52 -15.18
CA HIS A 94 9.72 17.18 -15.65
C HIS A 94 8.37 17.20 -16.38
N LEU A 95 7.41 18.01 -15.92
CA LEU A 95 6.04 18.07 -16.45
C LEU A 95 5.92 18.94 -17.70
N ASP A 96 6.87 19.85 -17.96
CA ASP A 96 6.88 20.71 -19.15
C ASP A 96 6.87 19.89 -20.45
N LYS A 97 7.54 18.73 -20.49
CA LYS A 97 7.53 17.83 -21.66
C LYS A 97 6.15 17.25 -22.00
N PHE A 98 5.22 17.24 -21.03
CA PHE A 98 3.84 16.80 -21.20
C PHE A 98 2.87 17.97 -21.37
N HIS A 99 3.37 19.22 -21.39
CA HIS A 99 2.57 20.44 -21.42
C HIS A 99 1.63 20.58 -20.21
N ILE A 100 2.03 20.03 -19.06
CA ILE A 100 1.30 20.12 -17.80
C ILE A 100 1.91 21.22 -16.94
N LYS A 101 1.10 22.22 -16.60
CA LYS A 101 1.47 23.27 -15.64
C LYS A 101 0.90 22.97 -14.28
N ILE A 102 1.74 23.00 -13.24
CA ILE A 102 1.30 22.88 -11.85
C ILE A 102 0.73 24.23 -11.41
N ASP A 103 -0.49 24.23 -10.90
CA ASP A 103 -1.13 25.42 -10.35
C ASP A 103 -0.88 25.57 -8.84
N GLU A 104 -0.84 24.45 -8.10
CA GLU A 104 -0.72 24.46 -6.65
C GLU A 104 0.18 23.32 -6.13
N TYR A 105 0.89 23.62 -5.03
CA TYR A 105 1.71 22.66 -4.29
C TYR A 105 1.18 22.53 -2.86
N VAL A 106 0.94 21.31 -2.38
CA VAL A 106 0.55 21.05 -0.98
C VAL A 106 1.71 20.43 -0.22
N LEU A 107 1.62 20.34 1.11
CA LEU A 107 2.63 19.64 1.89
C LEU A 107 2.44 18.13 1.76
N HIS A 108 3.53 17.37 1.69
CA HIS A 108 3.54 15.92 1.54
C HIS A 108 2.69 15.21 2.62
N HIS A 109 2.94 15.50 3.90
CA HIS A 109 2.16 14.91 4.99
C HIS A 109 0.69 15.37 5.02
N ASP A 110 0.39 16.57 4.48
CA ASP A 110 -1.00 17.01 4.34
C ASP A 110 -1.70 16.24 3.20
N SER A 111 -0.96 15.85 2.15
CA SER A 111 -1.48 14.97 1.10
C SER A 111 -1.87 13.60 1.65
N HIS A 112 -0.99 12.96 2.44
CA HIS A 112 -1.29 11.69 3.10
C HIS A 112 -2.48 11.79 4.05
N ALA A 113 -2.49 12.79 4.92
CA ALA A 113 -3.56 13.01 5.89
C ALA A 113 -4.90 13.23 5.19
N ALA A 114 -4.91 14.04 4.13
CA ALA A 114 -6.11 14.34 3.35
C ALA A 114 -6.60 13.14 2.54
N ALA A 115 -5.68 12.35 1.94
CA ALA A 115 -6.04 11.11 1.25
C ALA A 115 -6.80 10.18 2.18
N GLY A 116 -6.28 9.96 3.38
CA GLY A 116 -6.95 9.13 4.38
C GLY A 116 -8.25 9.71 4.89
N TYR A 117 -8.23 10.96 5.37
CA TYR A 117 -9.39 11.54 6.04
C TYR A 117 -10.57 11.84 5.12
N PHE A 118 -10.33 12.50 3.99
CA PHE A 118 -11.42 12.90 3.11
C PHE A 118 -12.01 11.74 2.28
N THR A 119 -11.40 10.56 2.30
CA THR A 119 -11.98 9.32 1.75
C THR A 119 -12.60 8.43 2.83
N SER A 120 -12.38 8.75 4.11
CA SER A 120 -12.93 8.00 5.23
C SER A 120 -14.43 8.28 5.43
N PRO A 121 -15.16 7.39 6.10
CA PRO A 121 -16.54 7.64 6.49
C PRO A 121 -16.68 8.64 7.65
N PHE A 122 -15.55 9.11 8.22
CA PHE A 122 -15.55 9.89 9.46
C PHE A 122 -15.71 11.39 9.19
N ARG A 123 -16.48 12.07 10.07
CA ARG A 123 -16.58 13.53 10.10
C ARG A 123 -15.71 14.16 11.20
N GLU A 124 -15.16 13.33 12.06
CA GLU A 124 -14.18 13.65 13.09
C GLU A 124 -13.24 12.47 13.27
N ALA A 125 -11.92 12.73 13.30
CA ALA A 125 -10.91 11.71 13.48
C ALA A 125 -9.61 12.30 14.03
N THR A 126 -8.81 11.47 14.71
CA THR A 126 -7.37 11.69 14.81
C THR A 126 -6.72 11.09 13.56
N ILE A 127 -5.75 11.77 12.98
CA ILE A 127 -4.99 11.33 11.82
C ILE A 127 -3.54 11.12 12.26
N LEU A 128 -3.03 9.91 12.06
CA LEU A 128 -1.62 9.59 12.22
C LEU A 128 -1.03 9.31 10.84
N THR A 129 -0.04 10.09 10.45
CA THR A 129 0.74 9.85 9.23
C THR A 129 2.15 9.44 9.62
N VAL A 130 2.60 8.25 9.18
CA VAL A 130 3.96 7.75 9.41
C VAL A 130 4.56 7.33 8.08
N ASP A 131 5.64 8.00 7.71
CA ASP A 131 6.27 7.80 6.41
C ASP A 131 7.80 7.74 6.52
N ALA A 132 8.47 7.46 5.40
CA ALA A 132 9.92 7.52 5.35
C ALA A 132 10.38 8.97 5.47
N ILE A 133 9.93 9.82 4.56
CA ILE A 133 10.27 11.25 4.58
C ILE A 133 9.45 12.03 3.56
N GLY A 134 8.77 13.07 4.00
CA GLY A 134 8.24 14.12 3.14
C GLY A 134 9.28 15.21 2.85
N GLU A 135 8.90 16.48 2.87
CA GLU A 135 9.89 17.56 2.76
C GLU A 135 10.84 17.50 3.96
N TRP A 136 10.29 17.56 5.18
CA TRP A 136 11.01 17.44 6.45
C TRP A 136 10.33 16.46 7.40
N ASP A 137 9.00 16.33 7.29
CA ASP A 137 8.19 15.58 8.22
C ASP A 137 8.31 14.07 7.94
N THR A 138 8.37 13.27 9.02
CA THR A 138 8.44 11.81 8.98
C THR A 138 7.28 11.17 9.74
N VAL A 139 6.76 11.88 10.75
CA VAL A 139 5.54 11.54 11.48
C VAL A 139 4.74 12.81 11.69
N SER A 140 3.43 12.72 11.56
CA SER A 140 2.53 13.79 11.99
C SER A 140 1.27 13.25 12.64
N ILE A 141 0.82 13.91 13.72
CA ILE A 141 -0.47 13.69 14.35
C ILE A 141 -1.31 14.93 14.11
N SER A 142 -2.50 14.75 13.58
CA SER A 142 -3.47 15.81 13.32
C SER A 142 -4.83 15.45 13.89
N THR A 143 -5.64 16.44 14.19
CA THR A 143 -7.07 16.28 14.45
C THR A 143 -7.85 16.80 13.26
N ALA A 144 -8.94 16.14 12.95
CA ALA A 144 -9.81 16.55 11.86
C ALA A 144 -11.26 16.65 12.32
N ARG A 145 -11.95 17.72 11.89
CA ARG A 145 -13.38 17.91 12.11
C ARG A 145 -14.00 18.62 10.92
N GLY A 146 -14.98 17.95 10.28
CA GLY A 146 -15.59 18.46 9.05
C GLY A 146 -14.57 18.66 7.94
N ARG A 147 -14.36 19.90 7.52
CA ARG A 147 -13.40 20.23 6.43
C ARG A 147 -12.04 20.72 6.94
N ASN A 148 -11.85 20.78 8.25
CA ASN A 148 -10.63 21.29 8.86
C ASN A 148 -9.76 20.13 9.36
N ILE A 149 -8.49 20.14 8.95
CA ILE A 149 -7.42 19.27 9.48
C ILE A 149 -6.42 20.20 10.17
N GLU A 150 -6.15 19.95 11.44
CA GLU A 150 -5.22 20.75 12.25
C GLU A 150 -4.06 19.86 12.72
N ARG A 151 -2.83 20.23 12.33
CA ARG A 151 -1.60 19.56 12.75
C ARG A 151 -1.34 19.84 14.24
N LYS A 152 -1.14 18.79 15.03
CA LYS A 152 -0.89 18.88 16.48
C LYS A 152 0.55 18.55 16.83
N GLU A 153 1.11 17.49 16.22
CA GLU A 153 2.47 17.06 16.49
C GLU A 153 3.19 16.72 15.19
N THR A 154 4.52 16.86 15.20
CA THR A 154 5.37 16.52 14.06
C THR A 154 6.72 16.00 14.55
N ILE A 155 7.17 14.88 14.00
CA ILE A 155 8.55 14.42 14.07
C ILE A 155 9.18 14.68 12.70
N ARG A 156 10.44 15.15 12.69
CA ARG A 156 11.13 15.57 11.48
C ARG A 156 12.42 14.79 11.25
N TYR A 157 12.87 14.80 10.03
CA TYR A 157 14.19 14.32 9.63
C TYR A 157 15.29 14.87 10.56
N PRO A 158 16.26 14.05 11.01
CA PRO A 158 16.54 12.67 10.56
C PRO A 158 15.75 11.57 11.30
N HIS A 159 14.86 11.90 12.23
CA HIS A 159 14.14 10.96 13.06
C HIS A 159 12.98 10.34 12.28
N SER A 160 13.20 9.20 11.63
CA SER A 160 12.22 8.52 10.78
C SER A 160 12.16 7.02 11.07
N LEU A 161 10.96 6.54 11.38
CA LEU A 161 10.70 5.11 11.54
C LEU A 161 10.74 4.38 10.18
N GLY A 162 10.25 5.00 9.13
CA GLY A 162 10.31 4.44 7.77
C GLY A 162 11.75 4.30 7.28
N ILE A 163 12.61 5.32 7.48
CA ILE A 163 14.05 5.23 7.14
C ILE A 163 14.75 4.16 7.98
N LEU A 164 14.43 4.05 9.27
CA LEU A 164 14.98 2.99 10.12
C LEU A 164 14.65 1.61 9.55
N TYR A 165 13.37 1.37 9.21
CA TYR A 165 12.94 0.10 8.64
C TYR A 165 13.60 -0.18 7.28
N SER A 166 13.70 0.82 6.40
CA SER A 166 14.40 0.71 5.11
C SER A 166 15.90 0.47 5.26
N ALA A 167 16.56 1.02 6.30
CA ALA A 167 17.96 0.76 6.58
C ALA A 167 18.20 -0.72 6.96
N PHE A 168 17.29 -1.33 7.72
CA PHE A 168 17.30 -2.77 7.99
C PHE A 168 16.93 -3.61 6.77
N THR A 169 16.02 -3.13 5.92
CA THR A 169 15.73 -3.75 4.61
C THR A 169 17.01 -3.89 3.80
N HIS A 170 17.80 -2.83 3.70
CA HIS A 170 19.10 -2.86 3.03
C HIS A 170 20.10 -3.79 3.73
N ARG A 171 20.17 -3.75 5.08
CA ARG A 171 21.07 -4.61 5.86
C ARG A 171 20.78 -6.10 5.68
N CYS A 172 19.52 -6.46 5.43
CA CYS A 172 19.10 -7.84 5.13
C CYS A 172 19.26 -8.22 3.65
N GLY A 173 19.95 -7.41 2.83
CA GLY A 173 20.22 -7.68 1.42
C GLY A 173 19.02 -7.46 0.50
N LEU A 174 18.05 -6.70 0.94
CA LEU A 174 16.84 -6.32 0.20
C LEU A 174 16.94 -4.88 -0.31
N LYS A 175 16.11 -4.53 -1.29
CA LYS A 175 16.10 -3.19 -1.89
C LYS A 175 15.26 -2.23 -1.04
N PRO A 176 15.88 -1.18 -0.44
CA PRO A 176 15.14 -0.17 0.33
C PRO A 176 14.14 0.58 -0.54
N ALA A 177 13.06 1.06 0.09
CA ALA A 177 11.89 1.70 -0.52
C ALA A 177 11.08 0.81 -1.50
N GLU A 178 11.44 -0.49 -1.63
CA GLU A 178 10.74 -1.42 -2.54
C GLU A 178 10.42 -2.77 -1.90
N GLU A 179 11.30 -3.31 -1.05
CA GLU A 179 11.21 -4.69 -0.56
C GLU A 179 10.96 -4.79 0.97
N GLU A 180 10.54 -3.71 1.64
CA GLU A 180 10.16 -3.69 3.07
C GLU A 180 9.10 -4.74 3.40
N TYR A 181 8.18 -4.99 2.48
CA TYR A 181 7.17 -6.03 2.64
C TYR A 181 7.75 -7.46 2.65
N ILE A 182 8.96 -7.67 2.09
CA ILE A 182 9.69 -8.94 2.21
C ILE A 182 10.30 -9.04 3.59
N LEU A 183 10.94 -7.96 4.08
CA LEU A 183 11.48 -7.90 5.43
C LEU A 183 10.40 -8.18 6.49
N MET A 184 9.22 -7.56 6.36
CA MET A 184 8.06 -7.85 7.21
C MET A 184 7.69 -9.35 7.18
N GLY A 185 7.73 -9.98 6.00
CA GLY A 185 7.48 -11.42 5.88
C GLY A 185 8.57 -12.29 6.49
N MET A 186 9.84 -11.86 6.44
CA MET A 186 10.97 -12.58 7.07
C MET A 186 10.88 -12.58 8.60
N ALA A 187 10.31 -11.52 9.17
CA ALA A 187 10.22 -11.34 10.62
C ALA A 187 9.54 -12.51 11.35
N ALA A 188 8.60 -13.20 10.71
CA ALA A 188 7.91 -14.33 11.31
C ALA A 188 8.74 -15.63 11.36
N TYR A 189 9.93 -15.65 10.74
CA TYR A 189 10.84 -16.80 10.73
C TYR A 189 12.01 -16.66 11.73
N GLY A 190 12.21 -15.46 12.29
CA GLY A 190 13.28 -15.18 13.23
C GLY A 190 12.78 -14.91 14.65
N GLU A 191 13.74 -14.72 15.54
CA GLU A 191 13.51 -14.27 16.92
C GLU A 191 14.06 -12.85 17.10
N PRO A 192 13.46 -11.97 17.93
CA PRO A 192 13.89 -10.57 18.08
C PRO A 192 15.15 -10.44 18.96
N LYS A 193 16.22 -11.19 18.69
CA LYS A 193 17.45 -11.26 19.48
C LYS A 193 18.20 -9.94 19.56
N TYR A 194 18.10 -9.11 18.52
CA TYR A 194 18.85 -7.85 18.41
C TYR A 194 18.00 -6.64 18.78
N LYS A 195 16.78 -6.83 19.34
CA LYS A 195 15.89 -5.73 19.69
C LYS A 195 16.57 -4.73 20.65
N GLN A 196 17.23 -5.22 21.70
CA GLN A 196 17.91 -4.37 22.67
C GLN A 196 19.08 -3.61 22.03
N ASN A 197 19.88 -4.25 21.18
CA ASN A 197 20.98 -3.61 20.45
C ASN A 197 20.48 -2.48 19.53
N ILE A 198 19.30 -2.65 18.89
CA ILE A 198 18.70 -1.60 18.07
C ILE A 198 18.37 -0.37 18.92
N TYR A 199 17.80 -0.55 20.13
CA TYR A 199 17.57 0.55 21.04
C TYR A 199 18.87 1.20 21.52
N GLU A 200 19.86 0.42 21.88
CA GLU A 200 21.15 0.93 22.34
C GLU A 200 21.87 1.76 21.27
N ASP A 201 21.86 1.29 20.02
CA ASP A 201 22.64 1.89 18.94
C ASP A 201 21.91 2.97 18.15
N PHE A 202 20.57 2.86 17.99
CA PHE A 202 19.84 3.65 17.01
C PHE A 202 18.62 4.37 17.52
N VAL A 203 17.91 3.91 18.57
CA VAL A 203 16.58 4.39 18.91
C VAL A 203 16.49 4.90 20.34
N GLU A 204 15.93 6.09 20.51
CA GLU A 204 15.32 6.58 21.76
C GLU A 204 13.81 6.39 21.62
N GLN A 205 13.17 5.79 22.64
CA GLN A 205 11.79 5.33 22.51
C GLN A 205 10.74 6.42 22.79
N SER A 206 10.90 7.21 23.83
CA SER A 206 9.89 8.19 24.24
C SER A 206 10.47 9.57 24.51
N PRO A 207 10.25 10.53 23.62
CA PRO A 207 9.63 10.42 22.30
C PRO A 207 10.54 9.68 21.31
N PHE A 208 9.95 8.99 20.32
CA PHE A 208 10.73 8.34 19.27
C PHE A 208 11.72 9.30 18.63
N ARG A 209 13.00 8.95 18.67
CA ARG A 209 14.10 9.64 17.99
C ARG A 209 15.16 8.65 17.55
N LEU A 210 15.83 8.97 16.45
CA LEU A 210 17.05 8.25 16.06
C LEU A 210 18.28 8.91 16.69
N LYS A 211 19.17 8.09 17.25
CA LYS A 211 20.45 8.55 17.82
C LYS A 211 21.45 8.98 16.74
N LYS A 212 21.27 8.50 15.53
CA LYS A 212 22.10 8.84 14.34
C LYS A 212 21.26 8.87 13.07
N ASN A 213 21.76 9.55 12.05
CA ASN A 213 21.11 9.60 10.74
C ASN A 213 21.35 8.30 9.99
N LEU A 214 20.28 7.55 9.70
CA LEU A 214 20.33 6.25 9.02
C LEU A 214 19.99 6.32 7.53
N HIS A 215 19.90 7.49 6.95
CA HIS A 215 19.58 7.67 5.53
C HIS A 215 20.57 6.97 4.59
N ARG A 216 21.82 6.77 5.04
CA ARG A 216 22.86 6.05 4.29
C ARG A 216 22.97 4.56 4.65
N GLY A 217 21.99 4.02 5.41
CA GLY A 217 22.00 2.62 5.88
C GLY A 217 22.77 2.41 7.17
N LEU A 218 22.96 1.13 7.54
CA LEU A 218 23.57 0.68 8.79
C LEU A 218 25.05 0.23 8.62
N GLY A 219 25.53 0.10 7.38
CA GLY A 219 26.80 -0.59 7.10
C GLY A 219 26.71 -2.06 7.50
N ASP A 220 27.85 -2.64 7.93
CA ASP A 220 27.96 -4.05 8.35
C ASP A 220 27.59 -4.26 9.82
N TRP A 221 26.54 -3.62 10.32
CA TRP A 221 26.09 -3.78 11.70
C TRP A 221 25.70 -5.25 11.97
N HIS A 222 26.33 -5.89 12.97
CA HIS A 222 26.19 -7.32 13.29
C HIS A 222 26.33 -8.23 12.04
N PRO A 223 27.49 -8.30 11.39
CA PRO A 223 27.68 -9.03 10.12
C PRO A 223 27.37 -10.53 10.24
N GLU A 224 27.52 -11.09 11.43
CA GLU A 224 27.27 -12.50 11.78
C GLU A 224 25.78 -12.83 12.02
N ALA A 225 24.92 -11.81 12.13
CA ALA A 225 23.54 -12.02 12.51
C ALA A 225 22.73 -12.72 11.41
N ASP A 226 21.89 -13.66 11.81
CA ASP A 226 20.87 -14.24 10.93
C ASP A 226 19.90 -13.13 10.47
N VAL A 227 19.65 -13.04 9.18
CA VAL A 227 18.81 -12.00 8.61
C VAL A 227 17.35 -12.13 9.02
N MET A 228 16.87 -13.32 9.39
CA MET A 228 15.51 -13.53 9.91
C MET A 228 15.41 -12.96 11.33
N ASP A 229 16.45 -13.13 12.17
CA ASP A 229 16.50 -12.55 13.51
C ASP A 229 16.61 -11.02 13.46
N LEU A 230 17.36 -10.46 12.49
CA LEU A 230 17.37 -9.02 12.23
C LEU A 230 15.98 -8.50 11.82
N ALA A 231 15.32 -9.22 10.93
CA ALA A 231 13.96 -8.87 10.48
C ALA A 231 12.95 -8.90 11.63
N ALA A 232 12.99 -9.96 12.47
CA ALA A 232 12.15 -10.06 13.67
C ALA A 232 12.44 -8.94 14.66
N SER A 233 13.71 -8.59 14.84
CA SER A 233 14.14 -7.55 15.78
C SER A 233 13.67 -6.17 15.36
N ILE A 234 13.83 -5.79 14.09
CA ILE A 234 13.36 -4.48 13.62
C ILE A 234 11.84 -4.41 13.54
N GLN A 235 11.15 -5.51 13.23
CA GLN A 235 9.69 -5.54 13.27
C GLN A 235 9.18 -5.28 14.69
N ALA A 236 9.74 -5.94 15.70
CA ALA A 236 9.38 -5.73 17.11
C ALA A 236 9.64 -4.29 17.56
N VAL A 237 10.80 -3.70 17.23
CA VAL A 237 11.11 -2.28 17.52
C VAL A 237 10.12 -1.35 16.83
N THR A 238 9.77 -1.64 15.56
CA THR A 238 8.83 -0.84 14.79
C THR A 238 7.43 -0.86 15.44
N GLU A 239 6.96 -2.02 15.85
CA GLU A 239 5.67 -2.18 16.53
C GLU A 239 5.63 -1.42 17.88
N GLU A 240 6.70 -1.49 18.67
CA GLU A 240 6.78 -0.75 19.93
C GLU A 240 6.85 0.78 19.74
N CYS A 241 7.60 1.26 18.74
CA CYS A 241 7.64 2.67 18.41
C CYS A 241 6.29 3.17 17.88
N LEU A 242 5.62 2.36 17.06
CA LEU A 242 4.25 2.66 16.58
C LEU A 242 3.27 2.66 17.76
N ALA A 243 3.35 1.73 18.69
CA ALA A 243 2.48 1.70 19.87
C ALA A 243 2.57 3.02 20.68
N ASP A 244 3.77 3.58 20.88
CA ASP A 244 3.91 4.92 21.49
C ASP A 244 3.20 6.01 20.67
N LEU A 245 3.37 6.01 19.34
CA LEU A 245 2.71 6.98 18.46
C LEU A 245 1.18 6.84 18.49
N TRP A 246 0.64 5.61 18.54
CA TRP A 246 -0.79 5.36 18.64
C TRP A 246 -1.36 5.81 19.99
N HIS A 247 -0.66 5.55 21.09
CA HIS A 247 -1.01 6.09 22.41
C HIS A 247 -1.01 7.62 22.42
N ARG A 248 -0.03 8.26 21.78
CA ARG A 248 0.00 9.73 21.66
C ARG A 248 -1.18 10.23 20.82
N ALA A 249 -1.47 9.57 19.71
CA ALA A 249 -2.60 9.93 18.85
C ALA A 249 -3.95 9.79 19.58
N SER A 250 -4.13 8.77 20.44
CA SER A 250 -5.38 8.55 21.16
C SER A 250 -5.69 9.66 22.20
N ARG A 251 -4.67 10.37 22.69
CA ARG A 251 -4.84 11.49 23.64
C ARG A 251 -5.60 12.67 23.05
N TYR A 252 -5.74 12.75 21.72
CA TYR A 252 -6.53 13.80 21.07
C TYR A 252 -8.04 13.57 21.08
N GLY A 253 -8.49 12.47 21.69
CA GLY A 253 -9.87 12.25 22.13
C GLY A 253 -10.85 11.72 21.08
N SER A 254 -10.46 11.63 19.80
CA SER A 254 -11.32 10.98 18.81
C SER A 254 -11.29 9.46 18.96
N ARG A 255 -12.47 8.83 18.83
CA ARG A 255 -12.60 7.37 18.77
C ARG A 255 -12.31 6.79 17.37
N ASN A 256 -12.13 7.67 16.38
CA ASN A 256 -11.82 7.31 14.99
C ASN A 256 -10.36 7.65 14.68
N LEU A 257 -9.62 6.69 14.14
CA LEU A 257 -8.27 6.88 13.62
C LEU A 257 -8.27 6.79 12.09
N VAL A 258 -7.62 7.75 11.46
CA VAL A 258 -7.14 7.64 10.08
C VAL A 258 -5.64 7.39 10.14
N TYR A 259 -5.17 6.28 9.57
CA TYR A 259 -3.77 5.93 9.54
C TYR A 259 -3.23 5.94 8.10
N ALA A 260 -2.21 6.76 7.83
CA ALA A 260 -1.69 7.08 6.51
C ALA A 260 -0.15 7.10 6.49
N GLY A 261 0.45 7.25 5.30
CA GLY A 261 1.89 7.15 5.06
C GLY A 261 2.31 5.72 4.72
N GLY A 262 3.50 5.55 4.16
CA GLY A 262 4.00 4.25 3.67
C GLY A 262 4.07 3.17 4.75
N VAL A 263 4.32 3.55 6.01
CA VAL A 263 4.39 2.61 7.15
C VAL A 263 3.03 1.96 7.44
N ALA A 264 1.91 2.59 7.07
CA ALA A 264 0.57 2.00 7.20
C ALA A 264 0.35 0.75 6.32
N LEU A 265 1.27 0.42 5.42
CA LEU A 265 1.29 -0.84 4.66
C LEU A 265 1.80 -2.04 5.48
N ASN A 266 2.34 -1.81 6.69
CA ASN A 266 2.79 -2.88 7.59
C ASN A 266 1.60 -3.55 8.28
N CYS A 267 1.01 -4.56 7.62
CA CYS A 267 -0.19 -5.24 8.10
C CYS A 267 0.03 -6.05 9.41
N ALA A 268 1.27 -6.42 9.73
CA ALA A 268 1.59 -7.05 11.01
C ALA A 268 1.47 -6.03 12.15
N ALA A 269 2.08 -4.85 12.01
CA ALA A 269 1.94 -3.75 12.96
C ALA A 269 0.48 -3.26 13.07
N ASN A 270 -0.28 -3.23 11.98
CA ASN A 270 -1.69 -2.84 12.00
C ASN A 270 -2.54 -3.79 12.84
N ARG A 271 -2.22 -5.11 12.87
CA ARG A 271 -2.84 -6.07 13.78
C ARG A 271 -2.58 -5.69 15.23
N VAL A 272 -1.36 -5.30 15.58
CA VAL A 272 -1.02 -4.82 16.93
C VAL A 272 -1.84 -3.60 17.29
N LEU A 273 -1.94 -2.60 16.40
CA LEU A 273 -2.75 -1.39 16.57
C LEU A 273 -4.21 -1.74 16.90
N ALA A 274 -4.84 -2.56 16.09
CA ALA A 274 -6.24 -2.93 16.31
C ALA A 274 -6.45 -3.62 17.66
N ASN A 275 -5.55 -4.54 18.04
CA ASN A 275 -5.63 -5.26 19.31
C ASN A 275 -5.36 -4.39 20.56
N MET A 276 -4.81 -3.17 20.41
CA MET A 276 -4.65 -2.22 21.51
C MET A 276 -5.98 -1.57 21.94
N GLU A 277 -7.02 -1.64 21.12
CA GLU A 277 -8.37 -1.08 21.39
C GLU A 277 -8.36 0.41 21.76
N LEU A 278 -7.36 1.17 21.25
CA LEU A 278 -7.23 2.61 21.48
C LEU A 278 -8.27 3.44 20.70
N PHE A 279 -8.77 2.87 19.61
CA PHE A 279 -9.76 3.48 18.73
C PHE A 279 -10.87 2.48 18.41
N ASP A 280 -12.11 2.96 18.31
CA ASP A 280 -13.25 2.12 17.94
C ASP A 280 -13.25 1.81 16.43
N ASN A 281 -12.79 2.77 15.65
CA ASN A 281 -12.77 2.66 14.20
C ASN A 281 -11.41 3.09 13.64
N ILE A 282 -10.85 2.28 12.75
CA ILE A 282 -9.58 2.55 12.07
C ILE A 282 -9.81 2.55 10.57
N TRP A 283 -9.41 3.62 9.89
CA TRP A 283 -9.44 3.73 8.43
C TRP A 283 -8.03 3.78 7.88
N ILE A 284 -7.70 2.81 7.03
CA ILE A 284 -6.48 2.77 6.23
C ILE A 284 -6.91 2.64 4.77
N ILE A 285 -6.66 3.66 3.97
CA ILE A 285 -6.94 3.64 2.53
C ILE A 285 -6.08 2.56 1.84
N PRO A 286 -6.55 1.91 0.73
CA PRO A 286 -5.77 0.85 0.07
C PRO A 286 -4.42 1.30 -0.50
N ASN A 287 -4.23 2.59 -0.71
CA ASN A 287 -2.97 3.20 -1.15
C ASN A 287 -2.52 4.30 -0.18
N PRO A 288 -2.03 3.93 1.03
CA PRO A 288 -1.68 4.92 2.06
C PRO A 288 -0.33 5.59 1.82
N GLY A 289 0.53 5.04 0.94
CA GLY A 289 1.84 5.58 0.59
C GLY A 289 1.78 6.70 -0.46
N ASP A 290 2.94 7.07 -1.00
CA ASP A 290 3.14 8.25 -1.86
C ASP A 290 2.22 8.27 -3.09
N ALA A 291 2.01 7.14 -3.76
CA ALA A 291 1.14 7.10 -4.93
C ALA A 291 -0.31 7.53 -4.61
N GLY A 292 -0.81 7.25 -3.40
CA GLY A 292 -2.10 7.72 -2.91
C GLY A 292 -2.15 9.24 -2.72
N SER A 293 -1.00 9.89 -2.57
CA SER A 293 -0.90 11.34 -2.46
C SER A 293 -1.28 12.08 -3.74
N SER A 294 -1.34 11.40 -4.91
CA SER A 294 -1.96 11.98 -6.12
C SER A 294 -3.44 12.29 -5.92
N LEU A 295 -4.17 11.47 -5.16
CA LEU A 295 -5.54 11.76 -4.73
C LEU A 295 -5.55 12.71 -3.52
N GLY A 296 -4.60 12.52 -2.62
CA GLY A 296 -4.48 13.29 -1.39
C GLY A 296 -4.19 14.77 -1.61
N CYS A 297 -3.39 15.14 -2.59
CA CYS A 297 -3.11 16.54 -2.89
C CYS A 297 -4.36 17.30 -3.35
N ILE A 298 -5.24 16.65 -4.13
CA ILE A 298 -6.53 17.22 -4.51
C ILE A 298 -7.38 17.46 -3.25
N ALA A 299 -7.49 16.44 -2.39
CA ALA A 299 -8.27 16.50 -1.16
C ALA A 299 -7.74 17.56 -0.18
N ALA A 300 -6.40 17.68 -0.04
CA ALA A 300 -5.76 18.68 0.80
C ALA A 300 -6.00 20.12 0.31
N HIS A 301 -5.96 20.32 -1.01
CA HIS A 301 -6.24 21.62 -1.64
C HIS A 301 -7.70 22.04 -1.48
N GLU A 302 -8.63 21.15 -1.84
CA GLU A 302 -10.06 21.43 -1.84
C GLU A 302 -10.70 21.42 -0.45
N LYS A 303 -10.11 20.67 0.50
CA LYS A 303 -10.64 20.44 1.85
C LYS A 303 -12.09 19.94 1.78
N ARG A 304 -12.35 18.98 0.89
CA ARG A 304 -13.68 18.40 0.64
C ARG A 304 -13.60 16.89 0.66
N PHE A 305 -14.67 16.28 1.17
CA PHE A 305 -14.82 14.82 1.12
C PHE A 305 -14.89 14.32 -0.31
N ILE A 306 -14.35 13.13 -0.49
CA ILE A 306 -14.38 12.37 -1.73
C ILE A 306 -15.23 11.14 -1.47
N ASP A 307 -16.20 10.87 -2.35
CA ASP A 307 -17.03 9.69 -2.30
C ASP A 307 -16.19 8.45 -2.64
N TRP A 308 -15.75 7.77 -1.59
CA TRP A 308 -14.95 6.57 -1.72
C TRP A 308 -15.87 5.35 -1.86
N GLN A 309 -15.83 4.70 -3.00
CA GLN A 309 -16.64 3.52 -3.29
C GLN A 309 -15.79 2.23 -3.20
N HIS A 310 -14.65 2.19 -3.91
CA HIS A 310 -13.81 1.03 -4.06
C HIS A 310 -12.43 1.42 -4.64
N PRO A 311 -11.41 0.52 -4.58
CA PRO A 311 -10.05 0.80 -5.09
C PRO A 311 -9.89 0.62 -6.61
N PHE A 312 -10.92 0.19 -7.33
CA PHE A 312 -10.86 -0.12 -8.77
C PHE A 312 -11.02 1.16 -9.60
N LEU A 313 -9.93 1.90 -9.77
CA LEU A 313 -9.94 3.26 -10.32
C LEU A 313 -9.11 3.41 -11.61
N GLY A 314 -8.25 2.43 -11.91
CA GLY A 314 -7.27 2.49 -13.01
C GLY A 314 -7.84 2.12 -14.39
N HIS A 315 -6.98 1.64 -15.27
CA HIS A 315 -7.33 1.23 -16.64
C HIS A 315 -8.44 0.18 -16.64
N ASN A 316 -9.45 0.38 -17.50
CA ASN A 316 -10.58 -0.54 -17.62
C ASN A 316 -10.37 -1.55 -18.74
N ILE A 317 -10.62 -2.81 -18.43
CA ILE A 317 -10.77 -3.88 -19.42
C ILE A 317 -12.26 -4.17 -19.53
N ASP A 318 -12.86 -3.80 -20.66
CA ASP A 318 -14.29 -3.98 -20.91
C ASP A 318 -14.68 -5.45 -21.00
N GLY A 319 -15.87 -5.79 -20.53
CA GLY A 319 -16.44 -7.13 -20.54
C GLY A 319 -16.98 -7.52 -19.18
N GLU A 320 -17.72 -8.64 -19.14
CA GLU A 320 -18.17 -9.22 -17.89
C GLU A 320 -17.03 -9.98 -17.20
N TYR A 321 -17.09 -10.03 -15.87
CA TYR A 321 -16.13 -10.80 -15.10
C TYR A 321 -16.30 -12.29 -15.42
N PRO A 322 -15.28 -13.03 -15.89
CA PRO A 322 -15.44 -14.33 -16.57
C PRO A 322 -15.54 -15.49 -15.57
N VAL A 323 -16.57 -15.50 -14.69
CA VAL A 323 -16.72 -16.44 -13.57
C VAL A 323 -16.62 -17.89 -14.01
N ASP A 324 -17.41 -18.32 -14.98
CA ASP A 324 -17.46 -19.73 -15.41
C ASP A 324 -16.14 -20.22 -16.00
N ALA A 325 -15.50 -19.37 -16.79
CA ALA A 325 -14.20 -19.68 -17.40
C ALA A 325 -13.09 -19.76 -16.33
N LEU A 326 -13.13 -18.89 -15.31
CA LEU A 326 -12.19 -18.91 -14.18
C LEU A 326 -12.39 -20.18 -13.33
N ILE A 327 -13.63 -20.55 -13.02
CA ILE A 327 -13.95 -21.79 -12.27
C ILE A 327 -13.43 -23.02 -13.01
N LYS A 328 -13.68 -23.09 -14.33
CA LYS A 328 -13.18 -24.20 -15.16
C LYS A 328 -11.66 -24.30 -15.08
N GLU A 329 -10.95 -23.20 -15.28
CA GLU A 329 -9.49 -23.17 -15.29
C GLU A 329 -8.91 -23.52 -13.89
N LEU A 330 -9.51 -22.99 -12.80
CA LEU A 330 -9.10 -23.33 -11.44
C LEU A 330 -9.26 -24.82 -11.12
N LYS A 331 -10.30 -25.49 -11.64
CA LYS A 331 -10.50 -26.93 -11.45
C LYS A 331 -9.51 -27.76 -12.25
N GLU A 332 -9.24 -27.37 -13.50
CA GLU A 332 -8.37 -28.10 -14.42
C GLU A 332 -6.89 -27.90 -14.09
N ASN A 333 -6.47 -26.65 -13.83
CA ASN A 333 -5.06 -26.24 -13.74
C ASN A 333 -4.64 -25.69 -12.36
N LYS A 334 -5.55 -25.70 -11.36
CA LYS A 334 -5.32 -25.23 -9.99
C LYS A 334 -5.02 -23.74 -9.85
N MET A 335 -4.76 -23.03 -10.93
CA MET A 335 -4.49 -21.59 -10.93
C MET A 335 -4.93 -20.92 -12.22
N VAL A 336 -5.19 -19.60 -12.15
CA VAL A 336 -5.58 -18.76 -13.29
C VAL A 336 -5.24 -17.31 -13.05
N GLY A 337 -4.87 -16.58 -14.09
CA GLY A 337 -4.78 -15.12 -14.07
C GLY A 337 -6.13 -14.48 -14.38
N VAL A 338 -6.48 -13.41 -13.71
CA VAL A 338 -7.62 -12.57 -14.05
C VAL A 338 -7.19 -11.13 -14.32
N ALA A 339 -7.64 -10.58 -15.46
CA ALA A 339 -7.45 -9.18 -15.85
C ALA A 339 -8.77 -8.65 -16.39
N SER A 340 -9.66 -8.15 -15.53
CA SER A 340 -11.04 -7.73 -15.88
C SER A 340 -11.45 -6.46 -15.16
N GLY A 341 -12.31 -5.66 -15.78
CA GLY A 341 -12.76 -4.40 -15.20
C GLY A 341 -11.64 -3.38 -14.96
N LYS A 342 -11.87 -2.40 -14.08
CA LYS A 342 -10.88 -1.39 -13.71
C LYS A 342 -9.77 -1.98 -12.83
N ALA A 343 -8.52 -1.60 -13.12
CA ALA A 343 -7.37 -1.98 -12.30
C ALA A 343 -7.42 -1.33 -10.92
N GLU A 344 -6.84 -2.00 -9.92
CA GLU A 344 -6.70 -1.48 -8.55
C GLU A 344 -5.75 -0.28 -8.50
N PHE A 345 -6.13 0.75 -7.75
CA PHE A 345 -5.28 1.86 -7.35
C PHE A 345 -4.69 1.58 -5.98
N GLY A 346 -3.49 1.01 -5.96
CA GLY A 346 -2.77 0.58 -4.77
C GLY A 346 -1.78 -0.54 -5.08
N PRO A 347 -0.94 -0.91 -4.10
CA PRO A 347 0.12 -1.91 -4.28
C PRO A 347 -0.40 -3.36 -4.25
N ARG A 348 -1.69 -3.57 -3.96
CA ARG A 348 -2.30 -4.90 -3.80
C ARG A 348 -3.20 -5.24 -4.98
N ALA A 349 -3.15 -6.49 -5.43
CA ALA A 349 -4.15 -7.06 -6.31
C ALA A 349 -5.36 -7.53 -5.49
N LEU A 350 -6.55 -7.07 -5.85
CA LEU A 350 -7.77 -7.26 -5.09
C LEU A 350 -8.87 -7.96 -5.89
N GLY A 351 -8.49 -8.67 -6.96
CA GLY A 351 -9.38 -9.49 -7.75
C GLY A 351 -9.51 -9.09 -9.22
N ASN A 352 -9.07 -7.88 -9.63
CA ASN A 352 -9.17 -7.45 -11.02
C ASN A 352 -7.86 -7.59 -11.81
N ARG A 353 -6.71 -7.66 -11.13
CA ARG A 353 -5.38 -7.92 -11.71
C ARG A 353 -4.64 -8.95 -10.86
N SER A 354 -5.27 -10.12 -10.72
CA SER A 354 -4.89 -11.16 -9.75
C SER A 354 -4.44 -12.45 -10.44
N LEU A 355 -3.48 -13.12 -9.82
CA LEU A 355 -3.22 -14.54 -10.00
C LEU A 355 -3.92 -15.28 -8.85
N LEU A 356 -4.90 -16.11 -9.19
CA LEU A 356 -5.72 -16.87 -8.27
C LEU A 356 -5.34 -18.35 -8.30
N ALA A 357 -5.42 -19.03 -7.15
CA ALA A 357 -5.21 -20.47 -7.09
C ALA A 357 -6.06 -21.13 -5.99
N ASP A 358 -6.29 -22.43 -6.11
CA ASP A 358 -6.86 -23.26 -5.05
C ASP A 358 -5.85 -23.32 -3.89
N PRO A 359 -6.20 -22.87 -2.66
CA PRO A 359 -5.24 -22.84 -1.56
C PRO A 359 -4.95 -24.20 -0.93
N ARG A 360 -5.65 -25.25 -1.35
CA ARG A 360 -5.52 -26.64 -0.83
C ARG A 360 -4.37 -27.35 -1.52
N GLY A 361 -3.69 -28.21 -0.78
CA GLY A 361 -2.53 -28.95 -1.28
C GLY A 361 -1.19 -28.24 -0.96
N PRO A 362 -0.21 -29.01 -0.50
CA PRO A 362 1.08 -28.48 -0.07
C PRO A 362 1.91 -27.94 -1.26
N GLU A 363 1.69 -28.47 -2.48
CA GLU A 363 2.41 -28.13 -3.70
C GLU A 363 2.06 -26.73 -4.27
N ILE A 364 0.87 -26.21 -3.96
CA ILE A 364 0.36 -24.97 -4.56
C ILE A 364 1.26 -23.76 -4.22
N LYS A 365 1.74 -23.70 -2.98
CA LYS A 365 2.65 -22.62 -2.55
C LYS A 365 3.92 -22.60 -3.41
N ASP A 366 4.54 -23.76 -3.61
CA ASP A 366 5.77 -23.88 -4.40
C ASP A 366 5.52 -23.62 -5.89
N LEU A 367 4.41 -24.14 -6.42
CA LEU A 367 4.01 -23.93 -7.82
C LEU A 367 3.83 -22.44 -8.12
N VAL A 368 3.05 -21.72 -7.32
CA VAL A 368 2.83 -20.28 -7.52
C VAL A 368 4.11 -19.48 -7.28
N ASN A 369 4.94 -19.84 -6.28
CA ASN A 369 6.22 -19.17 -6.06
C ASN A 369 7.22 -19.38 -7.20
N SER A 370 7.21 -20.55 -7.85
CA SER A 370 8.07 -20.82 -9.02
C SER A 370 7.70 -19.94 -10.22
N ILE A 371 6.40 -19.77 -10.50
CA ILE A 371 5.90 -18.86 -11.55
C ILE A 371 6.26 -17.41 -11.22
N LYS A 372 6.05 -17.00 -9.97
CA LYS A 372 6.37 -15.65 -9.49
C LYS A 372 7.87 -15.37 -9.40
N LYS A 373 8.74 -16.38 -9.51
CA LYS A 373 10.21 -16.30 -9.37
C LYS A 373 10.64 -15.62 -8.08
N ARG A 374 10.02 -16.01 -6.96
CA ARG A 374 10.27 -15.41 -5.65
C ARG A 374 10.64 -16.45 -4.59
N GLN A 375 11.06 -15.98 -3.42
CA GLN A 375 11.48 -16.82 -2.31
C GLN A 375 10.37 -17.78 -1.86
N LYS A 376 10.68 -19.07 -1.67
CA LYS A 376 9.71 -20.11 -1.32
C LYS A 376 9.04 -19.93 0.05
N PHE A 377 9.70 -19.25 0.98
CA PHE A 377 9.15 -19.01 2.32
C PHE A 377 7.91 -18.10 2.30
N ARG A 378 7.76 -17.23 1.29
CA ARG A 378 6.70 -16.22 1.25
C ARG A 378 5.33 -16.87 1.10
N PRO A 379 4.36 -16.60 2.02
CA PRO A 379 3.00 -17.04 1.90
C PRO A 379 2.24 -16.19 0.87
N PHE A 380 1.02 -16.61 0.58
CA PHE A 380 0.08 -15.87 -0.23
C PHE A 380 -1.09 -15.36 0.61
N ALA A 381 -1.77 -14.33 0.14
CA ALA A 381 -2.96 -13.80 0.79
C ALA A 381 -4.18 -14.66 0.41
N PRO A 382 -5.05 -15.02 1.37
CA PRO A 382 -6.38 -15.54 1.07
C PRO A 382 -7.31 -14.40 0.66
N ALA A 383 -8.19 -14.69 -0.31
CA ALA A 383 -9.42 -13.94 -0.56
C ALA A 383 -10.61 -14.79 -0.14
N ILE A 384 -11.52 -14.22 0.65
CA ILE A 384 -12.70 -14.89 1.20
C ILE A 384 -13.89 -13.94 1.14
N LEU A 385 -15.11 -14.45 1.02
CA LEU A 385 -16.32 -13.66 1.18
C LEU A 385 -16.35 -13.01 2.57
N GLU A 386 -16.78 -11.73 2.66
CA GLU A 386 -16.85 -11.03 3.96
C GLU A 386 -17.75 -11.76 4.95
N GLU A 387 -18.85 -12.33 4.49
CA GLU A 387 -19.80 -13.10 5.29
C GLU A 387 -19.24 -14.41 5.88
N ASP A 388 -18.15 -14.94 5.29
CA ASP A 388 -17.55 -16.21 5.72
C ASP A 388 -16.29 -16.01 6.57
N VAL A 389 -15.75 -14.79 6.68
CA VAL A 389 -14.40 -14.56 7.22
C VAL A 389 -14.22 -15.06 8.64
N ASN A 390 -15.21 -14.87 9.51
CA ASN A 390 -15.13 -15.20 10.93
C ASN A 390 -15.14 -16.72 11.21
N GLU A 391 -15.53 -17.56 10.26
CA GLU A 391 -15.44 -19.01 10.37
C GLU A 391 -14.00 -19.51 10.20
N TYR A 392 -13.19 -18.77 9.40
CA TYR A 392 -11.86 -19.22 8.96
C TYR A 392 -10.71 -18.39 9.53
N PHE A 393 -10.98 -17.17 9.98
CA PHE A 393 -9.95 -16.23 10.45
C PHE A 393 -10.40 -15.48 11.70
N ASP A 394 -9.51 -15.45 12.70
CA ASP A 394 -9.66 -14.59 13.87
C ASP A 394 -9.13 -13.20 13.52
N LEU A 395 -10.02 -12.32 13.06
CA LEU A 395 -9.68 -10.92 12.79
C LEU A 395 -9.24 -10.19 14.07
N PRO A 396 -8.38 -9.17 13.97
CA PRO A 396 -8.01 -8.35 15.13
C PRO A 396 -9.25 -7.69 15.77
N LYS A 397 -9.15 -7.38 17.07
CA LYS A 397 -10.24 -6.76 17.83
C LYS A 397 -10.78 -5.50 17.17
N GLY A 398 -12.11 -5.38 17.11
CA GLY A 398 -12.81 -4.27 16.46
C GLY A 398 -12.76 -4.26 14.93
N VAL A 399 -11.98 -5.13 14.30
CA VAL A 399 -11.91 -5.25 12.83
C VAL A 399 -12.99 -6.22 12.35
N ILE A 400 -13.94 -5.72 11.59
CA ILE A 400 -15.04 -6.54 11.03
C ILE A 400 -14.74 -7.03 9.60
N ASN A 401 -13.85 -6.35 8.89
CA ASN A 401 -13.43 -6.70 7.54
C ASN A 401 -12.03 -6.16 7.22
N THR A 402 -11.43 -6.66 6.15
CA THR A 402 -10.11 -6.24 5.66
C THR A 402 -10.06 -6.27 4.13
N PRO A 403 -10.87 -5.41 3.45
CA PRO A 403 -11.05 -5.49 2.00
C PRO A 403 -9.78 -5.17 1.20
N TYR A 404 -8.81 -4.50 1.82
CA TYR A 404 -7.58 -4.05 1.17
C TYR A 404 -6.32 -4.76 1.70
N MET A 405 -6.47 -5.88 2.42
CA MET A 405 -5.36 -6.61 3.03
C MET A 405 -4.59 -5.76 4.07
N GLN A 406 -5.29 -4.93 4.85
CA GLN A 406 -4.67 -4.01 5.81
C GLN A 406 -4.15 -4.70 7.07
N TYR A 407 -4.65 -5.89 7.39
CA TYR A 407 -4.35 -6.62 8.61
C TYR A 407 -3.94 -8.06 8.35
N THR A 408 -3.15 -8.61 9.25
CA THR A 408 -2.99 -10.06 9.39
C THR A 408 -4.01 -10.60 10.39
N ALA A 409 -4.43 -11.84 10.20
CA ALA A 409 -5.37 -12.57 11.06
C ALA A 409 -4.90 -14.02 11.28
N ALA A 410 -5.16 -14.59 12.45
CA ALA A 410 -4.87 -15.98 12.68
C ALA A 410 -5.84 -16.86 11.87
N CYS A 411 -5.31 -17.92 11.23
CA CYS A 411 -6.13 -18.86 10.48
C CYS A 411 -6.49 -20.08 11.35
N THR A 412 -7.78 -20.32 11.55
CA THR A 412 -8.29 -21.44 12.33
C THR A 412 -8.18 -22.79 11.60
N HIS A 413 -8.05 -22.77 10.26
CA HIS A 413 -8.02 -23.93 9.38
C HIS A 413 -6.69 -24.12 8.64
N GLY A 414 -5.57 -23.75 9.27
CA GLY A 414 -4.26 -23.70 8.62
C GLY A 414 -3.78 -25.01 8.00
N LYS A 415 -4.16 -26.17 8.56
CA LYS A 415 -3.82 -27.50 7.98
C LYS A 415 -4.51 -27.75 6.63
N THR A 416 -5.70 -27.19 6.43
CA THR A 416 -6.46 -27.33 5.18
C THR A 416 -5.92 -26.41 4.07
N PHE A 417 -5.34 -25.26 4.43
CA PHE A 417 -4.95 -24.23 3.50
C PHE A 417 -3.46 -23.82 3.64
N PRO A 418 -2.52 -24.74 3.46
CA PRO A 418 -1.09 -24.49 3.73
C PRO A 418 -0.47 -23.41 2.85
N ALA A 419 -1.02 -23.15 1.66
CA ALA A 419 -0.48 -22.18 0.72
C ALA A 419 -0.66 -20.72 1.18
N ILE A 420 -1.64 -20.44 2.05
CA ILE A 420 -1.96 -19.09 2.49
C ILE A 420 -1.53 -18.80 3.94
N ILE A 421 -0.91 -19.76 4.61
CA ILE A 421 -0.49 -19.63 6.00
C ILE A 421 0.97 -19.21 6.07
N HIS A 422 1.24 -18.21 6.90
CA HIS A 422 2.59 -17.80 7.27
C HIS A 422 3.17 -18.67 8.39
N HIS A 423 4.46 -18.54 8.70
CA HIS A 423 5.13 -19.35 9.71
C HIS A 423 4.54 -19.14 11.12
N ASP A 424 4.06 -17.96 11.42
CA ASP A 424 3.39 -17.57 12.67
C ASP A 424 1.88 -17.92 12.70
N HIS A 425 1.40 -18.79 11.80
CA HIS A 425 0.00 -19.18 11.65
C HIS A 425 -0.96 -18.04 11.29
N THR A 426 -0.46 -16.88 10.85
CA THR A 426 -1.30 -15.79 10.36
C THR A 426 -1.40 -15.77 8.84
N SER A 427 -2.37 -15.01 8.34
CA SER A 427 -2.57 -14.70 6.92
C SER A 427 -2.91 -13.23 6.76
N ARG A 428 -2.47 -12.61 5.68
CA ARG A 428 -2.92 -11.27 5.28
C ARG A 428 -4.22 -11.39 4.49
N VAL A 429 -5.35 -11.32 5.18
CA VAL A 429 -6.67 -11.66 4.64
C VAL A 429 -7.21 -10.52 3.77
N GLN A 430 -7.86 -10.89 2.65
CA GLN A 430 -8.75 -10.02 1.89
C GLN A 430 -10.19 -10.49 2.08
N THR A 431 -11.05 -9.65 2.66
CA THR A 431 -12.50 -9.84 2.62
C THR A 431 -13.07 -9.25 1.33
N VAL A 432 -13.97 -9.95 0.67
CA VAL A 432 -14.56 -9.53 -0.61
C VAL A 432 -16.04 -9.24 -0.43
N ARG A 433 -16.42 -7.97 -0.66
CA ARG A 433 -17.81 -7.51 -0.61
C ARG A 433 -18.41 -7.47 -2.00
N LYS A 434 -19.69 -7.83 -2.09
CA LYS A 434 -20.45 -7.73 -3.35
C LYS A 434 -20.55 -6.29 -3.86
N THR A 435 -20.63 -5.32 -2.95
CA THR A 435 -20.69 -3.89 -3.28
C THR A 435 -19.42 -3.35 -3.92
N ASP A 436 -18.26 -3.88 -3.53
CA ASP A 436 -16.95 -3.39 -3.97
C ASP A 436 -16.49 -4.07 -5.27
N ASN A 437 -16.64 -5.40 -5.31
CA ASN A 437 -16.27 -6.21 -6.47
C ASN A 437 -17.29 -7.33 -6.71
N PRO A 438 -18.41 -7.05 -7.39
CA PRO A 438 -19.46 -8.04 -7.64
C PRO A 438 -18.97 -9.25 -8.44
N GLY A 439 -18.04 -9.08 -9.38
CA GLY A 439 -17.49 -10.17 -10.19
C GLY A 439 -16.63 -11.12 -9.37
N PHE A 440 -15.72 -10.61 -8.57
CA PHE A 440 -14.88 -11.45 -7.71
C PHE A 440 -15.69 -12.10 -6.58
N HIS A 441 -16.69 -11.41 -6.04
CA HIS A 441 -17.64 -11.98 -5.09
C HIS A 441 -18.41 -13.15 -5.72
N ALA A 442 -18.92 -13.01 -6.94
CA ALA A 442 -19.60 -14.07 -7.66
C ALA A 442 -18.68 -15.28 -7.92
N LEU A 443 -17.41 -15.03 -8.27
CA LEU A 443 -16.42 -16.10 -8.42
C LEU A 443 -16.22 -16.90 -7.12
N LEU A 444 -16.03 -16.21 -5.98
CA LEU A 444 -15.85 -16.89 -4.68
C LEU A 444 -17.12 -17.65 -4.26
N THR A 445 -18.29 -17.08 -4.51
CA THR A 445 -19.58 -17.74 -4.23
C THR A 445 -19.73 -19.03 -5.03
N GLU A 446 -19.46 -19.00 -6.32
CA GLU A 446 -19.58 -20.18 -7.18
C GLU A 446 -18.46 -21.20 -6.90
N TRP A 447 -17.22 -20.73 -6.58
CA TRP A 447 -16.13 -21.59 -6.14
C TRP A 447 -16.49 -22.37 -4.88
N LYS A 448 -17.01 -21.68 -3.83
CA LYS A 448 -17.48 -22.30 -2.60
C LYS A 448 -18.57 -23.34 -2.86
N LYS A 449 -19.56 -22.99 -3.68
CA LYS A 449 -20.69 -23.88 -4.02
C LYS A 449 -20.21 -25.15 -4.72
N GLN A 450 -19.27 -25.05 -5.67
CA GLN A 450 -18.83 -26.19 -6.48
C GLN A 450 -17.74 -27.03 -5.80
N THR A 451 -17.01 -26.50 -4.85
CA THR A 451 -15.81 -27.17 -4.28
C THR A 451 -15.86 -27.34 -2.77
N GLY A 452 -16.81 -26.71 -2.09
CA GLY A 452 -16.85 -26.62 -0.62
C GLY A 452 -15.76 -25.75 0.00
N CYS A 453 -14.87 -25.12 -0.83
CA CYS A 453 -13.78 -24.27 -0.36
C CYS A 453 -14.19 -22.79 -0.47
N PRO A 454 -14.27 -22.00 0.63
CA PRO A 454 -14.68 -20.60 0.59
C PRO A 454 -13.55 -19.64 0.23
N ILE A 455 -12.33 -20.15 0.04
CA ILE A 455 -11.12 -19.36 -0.08
C ILE A 455 -10.45 -19.58 -1.45
N LEU A 456 -9.95 -18.51 -2.04
CA LEU A 456 -8.96 -18.57 -3.11
C LEU A 456 -7.65 -17.90 -2.64
N LEU A 457 -6.52 -18.46 -2.99
CA LEU A 457 -5.24 -17.78 -2.93
C LEU A 457 -5.28 -16.61 -3.90
N ASN A 458 -4.96 -15.40 -3.44
CA ASN A 458 -4.89 -14.19 -4.24
C ASN A 458 -3.49 -13.56 -4.18
N THR A 459 -2.87 -13.34 -5.32
CA THR A 459 -1.63 -12.59 -5.44
C THR A 459 -1.64 -11.74 -6.70
N SER A 460 -0.77 -10.73 -6.76
CA SER A 460 -0.67 -9.83 -7.90
C SER A 460 -0.31 -10.58 -9.20
N LEU A 461 -0.97 -10.22 -10.30
CA LEU A 461 -0.67 -10.79 -11.63
C LEU A 461 0.58 -10.11 -12.21
N ASN A 462 1.75 -10.56 -11.75
CA ASN A 462 3.08 -10.13 -12.18
C ASN A 462 4.15 -11.13 -11.76
N ILE A 463 5.35 -10.95 -12.25
CA ILE A 463 6.56 -11.65 -11.80
C ILE A 463 7.40 -10.71 -10.93
N LYS A 464 8.29 -11.27 -10.09
CA LYS A 464 9.21 -10.46 -9.26
C LYS A 464 9.92 -9.38 -10.10
N GLY A 465 9.91 -8.15 -9.62
CA GLY A 465 10.55 -7.01 -10.27
C GLY A 465 9.78 -6.41 -11.45
N GLN A 466 8.58 -6.89 -11.74
CA GLN A 466 7.71 -6.32 -12.78
C GLN A 466 6.47 -5.67 -12.16
N PRO A 467 5.92 -4.62 -12.80
CA PRO A 467 4.60 -4.08 -12.45
C PRO A 467 3.50 -5.13 -12.62
N ILE A 468 2.38 -4.91 -11.95
CA ILE A 468 1.17 -5.72 -12.17
C ILE A 468 0.65 -5.44 -13.58
N VAL A 469 0.13 -6.47 -14.25
CA VAL A 469 -0.55 -6.38 -15.54
C VAL A 469 -1.55 -5.21 -15.55
N ASN A 470 -1.61 -4.43 -16.62
CA ASN A 470 -2.51 -3.30 -16.75
C ASN A 470 -3.68 -3.58 -17.69
N ASP A 471 -3.39 -4.08 -18.87
CA ASP A 471 -4.32 -4.23 -19.98
C ASP A 471 -4.35 -5.66 -20.55
N ARG A 472 -5.15 -5.87 -21.59
CA ARG A 472 -5.29 -7.20 -22.24
C ARG A 472 -4.01 -7.69 -22.90
N GLU A 473 -3.20 -6.79 -23.44
CA GLU A 473 -1.95 -7.16 -24.11
C GLU A 473 -0.93 -7.65 -23.07
N ASP A 474 -0.85 -7.02 -21.93
CA ASP A 474 -0.06 -7.51 -20.80
C ASP A 474 -0.51 -8.90 -20.35
N GLY A 475 -1.84 -9.13 -20.29
CA GLY A 475 -2.42 -10.43 -19.93
C GLY A 475 -2.04 -11.53 -20.92
N LYS A 476 -2.12 -11.25 -22.23
CA LYS A 476 -1.68 -12.17 -23.29
C LYS A 476 -0.18 -12.45 -23.21
N ALA A 477 0.62 -11.39 -23.00
CA ALA A 477 2.07 -11.53 -22.85
C ALA A 477 2.42 -12.41 -21.65
N PHE A 478 1.70 -12.24 -20.52
CA PHE A 478 1.86 -13.08 -19.34
C PHE A 478 1.54 -14.54 -19.63
N THR A 479 0.40 -14.82 -20.29
CA THR A 479 0.00 -16.18 -20.71
C THR A 479 1.06 -16.84 -21.59
N ASN A 480 1.49 -16.15 -22.64
CA ASN A 480 2.47 -16.66 -23.59
C ASN A 480 3.82 -16.96 -22.95
N LYS A 481 4.24 -16.15 -22.00
CA LYS A 481 5.56 -16.24 -21.38
C LYS A 481 5.62 -17.25 -20.24
N TYR A 482 4.55 -17.40 -19.47
CA TYR A 482 4.56 -18.17 -18.23
C TYR A 482 3.61 -19.37 -18.22
N GLY A 483 2.85 -19.57 -19.30
CA GLY A 483 1.93 -20.72 -19.45
C GLY A 483 0.69 -20.67 -18.55
N VAL A 484 0.47 -19.55 -17.83
CA VAL A 484 -0.72 -19.36 -16.99
C VAL A 484 -1.76 -18.58 -17.78
N LYS A 485 -2.92 -19.16 -17.99
CA LYS A 485 -4.00 -18.51 -18.72
C LYS A 485 -4.51 -17.29 -17.97
N VAL A 486 -4.60 -16.17 -18.66
CA VAL A 486 -5.17 -14.92 -18.15
C VAL A 486 -6.50 -14.68 -18.85
N LEU A 487 -7.57 -14.49 -18.05
CA LEU A 487 -8.95 -14.31 -18.51
C LEU A 487 -9.45 -12.91 -18.13
N GLY A 488 -10.29 -12.29 -19.01
CA GLY A 488 -10.89 -10.99 -18.79
C GLY A 488 -11.26 -10.26 -20.08
#